data_370a750beb4b35f21ca6487c50ac8280
#
_entry.id   370a750beb4b35f21ca6487c50ac8280
#
_cell.length_a   1.000
_cell.length_b   1.000
_cell.length_c   1.000
_cell.angle_alpha   90.00
_cell.angle_beta   90.00
_cell.angle_gamma   90.00
#
_symmetry.space_group_name_H-M   'P 1'
#
loop_
_entity.id
_entity.type
_entity.pdbx_description
1 polymer ?
#
loop_
_entity_poly.entity_id
_entity_poly.type
_entity_poly.pdbx_seq_one_letter_code
_entity_poly.pdbx_strand_id
1 'polypeptide(L)'
;LNVNIDEQSVVRIAEYDLCRLLHNLIDNSINAAEKSEAEKKSEINIQIENDYVSITTANGFDKNSKQKNNNKSHGYGLTIVKEICKKYSGDYSFHIENDTYFTYTKIQNKSC
;
A
#
# COMPACT_ATOMS: atom_id res chain seq x y z
N LEU A 1 12.58 -1.41 -0.31
CA LEU A 1 11.72 -1.55 0.86
C LEU A 1 12.39 -0.97 2.08
N ASN A 2 11.76 0.02 2.68
CA ASN A 2 12.26 0.65 3.88
C ASN A 2 11.26 0.43 5.01
N VAL A 3 11.75 -0.05 6.14
CA VAL A 3 10.89 -0.30 7.29
C VAL A 3 11.46 0.46 8.48
N ASN A 4 10.68 1.35 9.04
CA ASN A 4 11.05 2.10 10.23
C ASN A 4 10.09 1.74 11.35
N ILE A 5 10.63 1.21 12.44
CA ILE A 5 9.81 0.79 13.57
C ILE A 5 10.32 1.55 14.79
N ASP A 6 9.41 2.28 15.44
CA ASP A 6 9.72 2.91 16.70
C ASP A 6 9.97 1.82 17.72
N GLU A 7 11.13 1.84 18.35
CA GLU A 7 11.54 0.77 19.26
C GLU A 7 10.59 0.58 20.44
N GLN A 8 9.88 1.62 20.79
CA GLN A 8 8.97 1.55 21.92
C GLN A 8 7.54 1.23 21.52
N SER A 9 7.32 1.04 20.23
CA SER A 9 5.98 0.76 19.76
C SER A 9 5.63 -0.72 19.92
N VAL A 10 4.34 -0.96 20.09
CA VAL A 10 3.80 -2.31 20.17
C VAL A 10 2.74 -2.43 19.10
N VAL A 11 2.87 -3.40 18.22
CA VAL A 11 1.88 -3.60 17.16
C VAL A 11 0.66 -4.26 17.77
N ARG A 12 -0.48 -3.58 17.68
CA ARG A 12 -1.74 -4.10 18.23
C ARG A 12 -2.68 -4.61 17.17
N ILE A 13 -2.34 -4.37 15.90
CA ILE A 13 -3.13 -4.83 14.78
C ILE A 13 -2.99 -6.35 14.68
N ALA A 14 -4.09 -7.03 14.39
CA ALA A 14 -4.06 -8.47 14.23
C ALA A 14 -3.05 -8.85 13.14
N GLU A 15 -2.23 -9.83 13.44
CA GLU A 15 -1.17 -10.24 12.51
C GLU A 15 -1.73 -10.60 11.14
N TYR A 16 -2.84 -11.31 11.13
CA TYR A 16 -3.47 -11.71 9.89
C TYR A 16 -3.87 -10.50 9.05
N ASP A 17 -4.44 -9.50 9.68
CA ASP A 17 -4.86 -8.29 8.97
C ASP A 17 -3.67 -7.50 8.45
N LEU A 18 -2.63 -7.39 9.25
CA LEU A 18 -1.45 -6.64 8.83
C LEU A 18 -0.78 -7.35 7.65
N CYS A 19 -0.69 -8.68 7.70
CA CYS A 19 -0.10 -9.44 6.60
C CYS A 19 -0.91 -9.29 5.31
N ARG A 20 -2.23 -9.32 5.43
CA ARG A 20 -3.08 -9.13 4.25
C ARG A 20 -2.91 -7.74 3.66
N LEU A 21 -2.84 -6.74 4.53
CA LEU A 21 -2.66 -5.36 4.09
C LEU A 21 -1.34 -5.21 3.35
N LEU A 22 -0.26 -5.66 3.95
CA LEU A 22 1.07 -5.55 3.35
C LEU A 22 1.16 -6.33 2.05
N HIS A 23 0.65 -7.55 2.05
CA HIS A 23 0.69 -8.39 0.86
C HIS A 23 -0.01 -7.70 -0.32
N ASN A 24 -1.19 -7.16 -0.07
CA ASN A 24 -1.95 -6.54 -1.15
C ASN A 24 -1.31 -5.24 -1.64
N LEU A 25 -0.76 -4.45 -0.74
CA LEU A 25 -0.10 -3.21 -1.14
C LEU A 25 1.19 -3.49 -1.90
N ILE A 26 1.98 -4.44 -1.44
CA ILE A 26 3.23 -4.78 -2.10
C ILE A 26 2.96 -5.39 -3.47
N ASP A 27 2.00 -6.29 -3.54
CA ASP A 27 1.65 -6.95 -4.78
C ASP A 27 1.17 -5.94 -5.82
N ASN A 28 0.33 -5.01 -5.38
CA ASN A 28 -0.17 -3.95 -6.25
C ASN A 28 0.97 -3.08 -6.76
N SER A 29 1.93 -2.78 -5.90
CA SER A 29 3.07 -1.96 -6.25
C SER A 29 3.96 -2.66 -7.28
N ILE A 30 4.22 -3.94 -7.07
CA ILE A 30 5.05 -4.70 -7.99
C ILE A 30 4.38 -4.82 -9.35
N ASN A 31 3.07 -5.09 -9.36
CA ASN A 31 2.35 -5.21 -10.61
C ASN A 31 2.37 -3.91 -11.40
N ALA A 32 2.21 -2.79 -10.72
CA ALA A 32 2.25 -1.49 -11.39
C ALA A 32 3.62 -1.22 -11.99
N ALA A 33 4.67 -1.53 -11.25
CA ALA A 33 6.03 -1.32 -11.72
C ALA A 33 6.36 -2.19 -12.91
N GLU A 34 5.90 -3.44 -12.90
CA GLU A 34 6.18 -4.36 -13.99
C GLU A 34 5.52 -3.94 -15.29
N LYS A 35 4.42 -3.22 -15.21
CA LYS A 35 3.70 -2.78 -16.39
C LYS A 35 4.19 -1.45 -16.92
N SER A 36 5.11 -0.81 -16.21
CA SER A 36 5.70 0.43 -16.66
C SER A 36 6.86 0.12 -17.57
N GLU A 37 6.88 0.76 -18.74
CA GLU A 37 8.00 0.56 -19.67
C GLU A 37 9.15 1.48 -19.34
N ALA A 38 8.89 2.55 -18.64
CA ALA A 38 9.92 3.56 -18.40
C ALA A 38 10.89 3.12 -17.32
N GLU A 39 10.39 2.94 -16.12
CA GLU A 39 11.22 2.55 -14.98
C GLU A 39 10.49 1.53 -14.17
N LYS A 40 11.18 0.45 -13.88
CA LYS A 40 10.58 -0.62 -13.08
C LYS A 40 11.02 -0.49 -11.63
N LYS A 41 10.89 0.72 -11.11
CA LYS A 41 11.22 0.99 -9.72
C LYS A 41 9.99 0.92 -8.87
N SER A 42 10.15 0.32 -7.72
CA SER A 42 9.08 0.24 -6.74
C SER A 42 9.68 0.58 -5.39
N GLU A 43 9.12 1.58 -4.75
CA GLU A 43 9.58 2.03 -3.45
C GLU A 43 8.48 1.85 -2.45
N ILE A 44 8.77 1.17 -1.36
CA ILE A 44 7.77 0.89 -0.34
C ILE A 44 8.36 1.29 1.00
N ASN A 45 7.66 2.14 1.71
CA ASN A 45 8.07 2.60 3.03
C ASN A 45 7.01 2.24 4.04
N ILE A 46 7.42 1.58 5.12
CA ILE A 46 6.53 1.18 6.20
C ILE A 46 7.02 1.85 7.46
N GLN A 47 6.12 2.52 8.14
CA GLN A 47 6.46 3.16 9.41
C GLN A 47 5.48 2.70 10.48
N ILE A 48 6.02 2.17 11.57
CA ILE A 48 5.22 1.67 12.68
C ILE A 48 5.50 2.52 13.89
N GLU A 49 4.45 3.18 14.36
CA GLU A 49 4.49 4.01 15.55
C GLU A 49 3.52 3.44 16.56
N ASN A 50 3.60 3.94 17.78
CA ASN A 50 2.71 3.44 18.81
C ASN A 50 1.24 3.75 18.51
N ASP A 51 0.98 4.85 17.82
CA ASP A 51 -0.38 5.30 17.52
C ASP A 51 -0.88 4.89 16.15
N TYR A 52 0.01 4.64 15.20
CA TYR A 52 -0.42 4.36 13.85
C TYR A 52 0.61 3.55 13.08
N VAL A 53 0.15 2.97 11.98
CA VAL A 53 1.02 2.31 11.00
C VAL A 53 0.73 2.99 9.67
N SER A 54 1.78 3.43 8.98
CA SER A 54 1.62 4.03 7.67
C SER A 54 2.46 3.27 6.65
N ILE A 55 1.92 3.14 5.46
CA ILE A 55 2.57 2.43 4.36
C ILE A 55 2.43 3.31 3.14
N THR A 56 3.56 3.70 2.56
CA THR A 56 3.54 4.48 1.33
C THR A 56 4.25 3.70 0.25
N THR A 57 3.73 3.81 -0.97
CA THR A 57 4.38 3.19 -2.12
C THR A 57 4.52 4.22 -3.22
N ALA A 58 5.55 4.05 -4.03
CA ALA A 58 5.76 4.89 -5.20
C ALA A 58 6.32 3.98 -6.28
N ASN A 59 5.65 3.94 -7.42
CA ASN A 59 6.12 3.10 -8.53
C ASN A 59 6.00 3.84 -9.84
N GLY A 60 6.84 3.45 -10.79
CA GLY A 60 6.70 3.95 -12.13
C GLY A 60 5.32 3.58 -12.67
N PHE A 61 4.76 4.47 -13.45
CA PHE A 61 3.44 4.27 -13.99
C PHE A 61 3.45 4.75 -15.43
N ASP A 62 3.04 3.88 -16.35
CA ASP A 62 3.00 4.22 -17.76
C ASP A 62 1.57 4.60 -18.13
N LYS A 63 1.36 5.88 -18.36
CA LYS A 63 0.04 6.36 -18.72
C LYS A 63 -0.47 5.79 -20.02
N ASN A 64 0.45 5.42 -20.90
CA ASN A 64 0.07 4.89 -22.21
C ASN A 64 -0.28 3.41 -22.12
N SER A 65 0.11 2.77 -21.06
CA SER A 65 -0.23 1.38 -20.84
C SER A 65 -1.71 1.33 -20.45
N LYS A 66 -2.50 0.66 -21.23
CA LYS A 66 -3.92 0.63 -20.94
C LYS A 66 -4.19 -0.20 -19.71
N GLN A 67 -4.95 0.37 -18.83
CA GLN A 67 -5.20 -0.24 -17.54
C GLN A 67 -6.42 -1.13 -17.53
N LYS A 68 -7.12 -1.16 -18.61
CA LYS A 68 -8.38 -1.89 -18.68
C LYS A 68 -8.22 -3.36 -18.32
N ASN A 69 -7.07 -3.92 -18.65
CA ASN A 69 -6.84 -5.34 -18.39
C ASN A 69 -6.47 -5.60 -16.94
N ASN A 70 -6.17 -4.55 -16.21
CA ASN A 70 -5.69 -4.70 -14.85
C ASN A 70 -6.77 -4.49 -13.82
N ASN A 71 -7.86 -3.92 -14.23
CA ASN A 71 -8.89 -3.49 -13.29
C ASN A 71 -9.44 -4.63 -12.44
N LYS A 72 -9.59 -5.79 -13.04
CA LYS A 72 -10.20 -6.89 -12.32
C LYS A 72 -9.32 -7.42 -11.19
N SER A 73 -8.05 -7.66 -11.49
CA SER A 73 -7.18 -8.20 -10.46
C SER A 73 -6.89 -7.18 -9.37
N HIS A 74 -6.79 -5.91 -9.75
CA HIS A 74 -6.53 -4.87 -8.74
C HIS A 74 -7.74 -4.62 -7.86
N GLY A 75 -8.93 -4.90 -8.37
CA GLY A 75 -10.15 -4.65 -7.62
C GLY A 75 -10.18 -5.37 -6.29
N TYR A 76 -9.79 -6.62 -6.28
CA TYR A 76 -9.82 -7.40 -5.05
C TYR A 76 -8.82 -6.91 -4.04
N GLY A 77 -7.60 -6.64 -4.50
CA GLY A 77 -6.54 -6.17 -3.60
C GLY A 77 -6.93 -4.88 -2.91
N LEU A 78 -7.43 -3.93 -3.68
CA LEU A 78 -7.82 -2.65 -3.11
C LEU A 78 -9.04 -2.76 -2.22
N THR A 79 -9.95 -3.67 -2.53
CA THR A 79 -11.10 -3.90 -1.67
C THR A 79 -10.64 -4.37 -0.30
N ILE A 80 -9.69 -5.30 -0.26
CA ILE A 80 -9.15 -5.78 0.99
C ILE A 80 -8.46 -4.67 1.76
N VAL A 81 -7.68 -3.85 1.06
CA VAL A 81 -6.99 -2.72 1.69
C VAL A 81 -8.00 -1.78 2.33
N LYS A 82 -9.07 -1.44 1.61
CA LYS A 82 -10.07 -0.53 2.12
C LYS A 82 -10.84 -1.12 3.30
N GLU A 83 -11.10 -2.41 3.27
CA GLU A 83 -11.76 -3.07 4.38
C GLU A 83 -10.92 -3.00 5.65
N ILE A 84 -9.63 -3.25 5.50
CA ILE A 84 -8.74 -3.22 6.65
C ILE A 84 -8.59 -1.79 7.17
N CYS A 85 -8.51 -0.82 6.28
CA CYS A 85 -8.47 0.57 6.69
C CYS A 85 -9.71 0.94 7.50
N LYS A 86 -10.86 0.51 7.03
CA LYS A 86 -12.10 0.80 7.75
C LYS A 86 -12.11 0.13 9.12
N LYS A 87 -11.63 -1.10 9.19
CA LYS A 87 -11.59 -1.87 10.43
C LYS A 87 -10.73 -1.20 11.49
N TYR A 88 -9.66 -0.55 11.07
CA TYR A 88 -8.71 0.08 11.98
C TYR A 88 -8.77 1.61 11.93
N SER A 89 -9.89 2.13 11.48
CA SER A 89 -10.15 3.59 11.46
C SER A 89 -9.09 4.37 10.72
N GLY A 90 -8.73 3.88 9.56
CA GLY A 90 -7.71 4.51 8.76
C GLY A 90 -8.19 4.89 7.38
N ASP A 91 -7.25 5.29 6.55
CA ASP A 91 -7.55 5.78 5.21
C ASP A 91 -6.55 5.24 4.19
N TYR A 92 -7.03 5.13 2.97
CA TYR A 92 -6.20 4.80 1.83
C TYR A 92 -6.44 5.83 0.75
N SER A 93 -5.36 6.32 0.15
CA SER A 93 -5.48 7.26 -0.96
C SER A 93 -4.38 6.99 -1.97
N PHE A 94 -4.56 7.53 -3.15
CA PHE A 94 -3.54 7.42 -4.19
C PHE A 94 -3.58 8.66 -5.08
N HIS A 95 -2.45 8.91 -5.77
CA HIS A 95 -2.45 9.90 -6.81
C HIS A 95 -1.33 9.59 -7.80
N ILE A 96 -1.45 10.15 -8.98
CA ILE A 96 -0.50 9.95 -10.05
C ILE A 96 0.11 11.30 -10.41
N GLU A 97 1.43 11.34 -10.44
CA GLU A 97 2.13 12.58 -10.74
C GLU A 97 3.42 12.24 -11.48
N ASN A 98 3.62 12.86 -12.65
CA ASN A 98 4.86 12.69 -13.42
C ASN A 98 5.23 11.23 -13.64
N ASP A 99 4.27 10.45 -14.10
CA ASP A 99 4.47 9.04 -14.41
C ASP A 99 4.83 8.20 -13.19
N THR A 100 4.48 8.67 -12.02
CA THR A 100 4.67 7.93 -10.79
C THR A 100 3.32 7.75 -10.11
N TYR A 101 3.08 6.54 -9.67
CA TYR A 101 1.86 6.17 -8.97
C TYR A 101 2.17 6.07 -7.49
N PHE A 102 1.55 6.93 -6.71
CA PHE A 102 1.78 6.99 -5.27
C PHE A 102 0.56 6.46 -4.54
N THR A 103 0.80 5.65 -3.51
CA THR A 103 -0.29 5.28 -2.60
C THR A 103 0.11 5.66 -1.19
N TYR A 104 -0.90 5.89 -0.38
CA TYR A 104 -0.72 6.26 1.01
C TYR A 104 -1.77 5.55 1.84
N THR A 105 -1.33 4.75 2.79
CA THR A 105 -2.22 4.02 3.69
C THR A 105 -1.82 4.31 5.11
N LYS A 106 -2.78 4.68 5.93
CA LYS A 106 -2.52 4.94 7.34
C LYS A 106 -3.65 4.33 8.15
N ILE A 107 -3.32 3.51 9.12
CA ILE A 107 -4.31 2.90 10.00
C ILE A 107 -3.89 3.11 11.43
N GLN A 108 -4.85 3.06 12.34
CA GLN A 108 -4.53 3.20 13.74
C GLN A 108 -3.96 1.91 14.29
N ASN A 109 -2.95 2.04 15.11
CA ASN A 109 -2.31 0.87 15.72
C ASN A 109 -3.10 0.49 16.96
N LYS A 110 -4.15 -0.28 16.75
CA LYS A 110 -5.06 -0.67 17.81
C LYS A 110 -5.63 -2.05 17.52
N SER A 111 -6.18 -2.67 18.53
CA SER A 111 -6.94 -3.90 18.35
C SER A 111 -8.28 -3.55 17.71
N CYS A 112 -8.80 -4.47 16.92
CA CYS A 112 -10.11 -4.22 16.35
C CYS A 112 -11.22 -4.80 17.22
#